data_23a66b8eb817c7e00858f04d274e26ea
#
_entry.id   23a66b8eb817c7e00858f04d274e26ea
#
_cell.length_a   1.000
_cell.length_b   1.000
_cell.length_c   1.000
_cell.angle_alpha   90.00
_cell.angle_beta   90.00
_cell.angle_gamma   90.00
#
_symmetry.space_group_name_H-M   'P 1'
#
loop_
_entity.id
_entity.type
_entity.pdbx_description
1 polymer ?
#
loop_
_entity_poly.entity_id
_entity_poly.type
_entity_poly.pdbx_seq_one_letter_code
_entity_poly.pdbx_strand_id
1 'polypeptide(L)'
;MDLFNYSRRESSEVNIGATPLGGNNPIRIQSMTNTVTMDTEACVEQAKRIIDAGGEYVRLTTQGVREAENLKNINIGLRSQGYDTPLVADVHFNPKVADVAAQYAEKVRINPGNYVDPGRTFRKLEYTDEEYAQEIEKIRARFIPFLNICKENHTAIRIGVNHGSLSDRIMSHYGDTPEGMVESCMEFLRICVAEHFNDVVISIKASNTVVMVRTVRLLVKEMEKEGMAFPLHLGVTEAGDGEDGRIKSALGIGALLADGLGDTIRVSLSEAPENEIPVARKLVDYILTREGHPFIPGKEAPQFNYLSPGRRKTKAVRNIGGDNLPVVIAERLKGSFETNPQFKPDYIYCGGSVPQSRDNNIAYLVDANAWNPEEKNVYPAF
;
A
#
# COMPACT_ATOMS: atom_id res chain seq x y z
N MET A 1 9.64 -16.14 -4.37
CA MET A 1 9.56 -15.49 -3.02
C MET A 1 9.73 -16.58 -1.97
N ASP A 2 10.67 -16.43 -1.03
CA ASP A 2 10.80 -17.36 0.11
C ASP A 2 9.93 -16.83 1.26
N LEU A 3 8.98 -17.63 1.72
CA LEU A 3 8.06 -17.24 2.79
C LEU A 3 8.69 -17.31 4.21
N PHE A 4 9.85 -17.94 4.34
CA PHE A 4 10.50 -18.22 5.62
C PHE A 4 11.77 -17.38 5.82
N ASN A 5 12.49 -17.11 4.73
CA ASN A 5 13.76 -16.40 4.78
C ASN A 5 13.64 -15.05 4.12
N TYR A 6 13.85 -14.00 4.88
CA TYR A 6 13.74 -12.64 4.38
C TYR A 6 14.86 -12.36 3.37
N SER A 7 14.47 -11.92 2.19
CA SER A 7 15.35 -11.32 1.20
C SER A 7 14.60 -10.22 0.47
N ARG A 8 15.26 -9.08 0.29
CA ARG A 8 14.68 -7.99 -0.48
C ARG A 8 14.66 -8.39 -1.97
N ARG A 9 13.50 -8.16 -2.64
CA ARG A 9 13.38 -8.36 -4.08
C ARG A 9 14.35 -7.44 -4.82
N GLU A 10 15.08 -7.98 -5.76
CA GLU A 10 15.87 -7.18 -6.68
C GLU A 10 14.95 -6.38 -7.60
N SER A 11 15.11 -5.08 -7.60
CA SER A 11 14.40 -4.16 -8.50
C SER A 11 15.40 -3.35 -9.33
N SER A 12 14.94 -2.81 -10.46
CA SER A 12 15.77 -1.87 -11.24
C SER A 12 16.01 -0.59 -10.44
N GLU A 13 17.19 0.01 -10.63
CA GLU A 13 17.46 1.34 -10.08
C GLU A 13 16.76 2.40 -10.93
N VAL A 14 16.17 3.39 -10.25
CA VAL A 14 15.50 4.54 -10.85
C VAL A 14 16.13 5.82 -10.29
N ASN A 15 16.56 6.69 -11.20
CA ASN A 15 17.14 7.98 -10.82
C ASN A 15 16.03 9.01 -10.60
N ILE A 16 16.03 9.63 -9.41
CA ILE A 16 15.06 10.69 -9.05
C ILE A 16 15.85 11.83 -8.43
N GLY A 17 16.26 12.78 -9.22
CA GLY A 17 17.19 13.83 -8.78
C GLY A 17 18.43 13.23 -8.11
N ALA A 18 18.79 13.75 -6.94
CA ALA A 18 19.93 13.28 -6.16
C ALA A 18 19.64 12.03 -5.29
N THR A 19 18.42 11.49 -5.32
CA THR A 19 18.00 10.43 -4.42
C THR A 19 17.47 9.22 -5.22
N PRO A 20 18.35 8.34 -5.72
CA PRO A 20 17.93 7.14 -6.45
C PRO A 20 17.20 6.14 -5.52
N LEU A 21 16.33 5.31 -6.11
CA LEU A 21 15.65 4.22 -5.42
C LEU A 21 15.67 2.93 -6.23
N GLY A 22 15.33 1.80 -5.61
CA GLY A 22 15.46 0.49 -6.21
C GLY A 22 16.91 -0.02 -6.22
N GLY A 23 17.17 -1.15 -6.84
CA GLY A 23 18.49 -1.78 -6.79
C GLY A 23 18.95 -1.99 -5.34
N ASN A 24 20.18 -1.61 -5.08
CA ASN A 24 20.80 -1.68 -3.75
C ASN A 24 20.53 -0.46 -2.86
N ASN A 25 19.73 0.50 -3.33
CA ASN A 25 19.41 1.68 -2.53
C ASN A 25 18.52 1.33 -1.33
N PRO A 26 18.62 2.09 -0.22
CA PRO A 26 17.75 1.89 0.93
C PRO A 26 16.27 2.13 0.58
N ILE A 27 15.37 1.57 1.37
CA ILE A 27 13.94 1.85 1.26
C ILE A 27 13.70 3.32 1.61
N ARG A 28 13.21 4.10 0.64
CA ARG A 28 13.03 5.54 0.76
C ARG A 28 11.72 5.90 1.43
N ILE A 29 11.74 6.98 2.21
CA ILE A 29 10.53 7.48 2.89
C ILE A 29 10.05 8.75 2.20
N GLN A 30 8.78 8.74 1.81
CA GLN A 30 8.08 9.86 1.20
C GLN A 30 6.96 10.36 2.10
N SER A 31 6.76 11.68 2.15
CA SER A 31 5.52 12.28 2.62
C SER A 31 4.94 13.25 1.58
N MET A 32 3.83 13.89 1.91
CA MET A 32 3.10 14.75 0.98
C MET A 32 2.61 16.00 1.71
N THR A 33 2.81 17.16 1.10
CA THR A 33 2.24 18.40 1.61
C THR A 33 0.71 18.38 1.57
N ASN A 34 0.10 19.10 2.49
CA ASN A 34 -1.34 19.38 2.51
C ASN A 34 -1.63 20.89 2.32
N THR A 35 -0.62 21.67 1.95
CA THR A 35 -0.73 23.08 1.56
C THR A 35 -1.32 23.22 0.16
N VAL A 36 -1.88 24.39 -0.14
CA VAL A 36 -2.31 24.74 -1.50
C VAL A 36 -1.06 24.93 -2.35
N THR A 37 -0.90 24.17 -3.43
CA THR A 37 0.34 24.17 -4.26
C THR A 37 0.60 25.53 -4.94
N MET A 38 -0.39 26.42 -5.04
CA MET A 38 -0.21 27.79 -5.51
C MET A 38 0.41 28.73 -4.46
N ASP A 39 0.42 28.34 -3.19
CA ASP A 39 1.11 29.07 -2.12
C ASP A 39 2.55 28.54 -2.00
N THR A 40 3.45 29.20 -2.71
CA THR A 40 4.87 28.80 -2.78
C THR A 40 5.52 28.79 -1.40
N GLU A 41 5.30 29.82 -0.59
CA GLU A 41 5.94 29.98 0.72
C GLU A 41 5.47 28.89 1.69
N ALA A 42 4.16 28.67 1.79
CA ALA A 42 3.60 27.62 2.63
C ALA A 42 4.08 26.23 2.20
N CYS A 43 4.19 25.98 0.88
CA CYS A 43 4.71 24.69 0.36
C CYS A 43 6.18 24.50 0.70
N VAL A 44 7.02 25.53 0.54
CA VAL A 44 8.46 25.47 0.90
C VAL A 44 8.62 25.19 2.39
N GLU A 45 7.93 25.93 3.25
CA GLU A 45 8.06 25.74 4.71
C GLU A 45 7.53 24.37 5.17
N GLN A 46 6.47 23.85 4.59
CA GLN A 46 6.01 22.50 4.93
C GLN A 46 6.93 21.41 4.38
N ALA A 47 7.45 21.58 3.15
CA ALA A 47 8.42 20.67 2.58
C ALA A 47 9.68 20.57 3.44
N LYS A 48 10.21 21.71 3.96
CA LYS A 48 11.35 21.75 4.88
C LYS A 48 11.07 20.92 6.13
N ARG A 49 9.90 21.09 6.77
CA ARG A 49 9.54 20.28 7.96
C ARG A 49 9.53 18.79 7.66
N ILE A 50 9.00 18.39 6.50
CA ILE A 50 9.01 16.99 6.06
C ILE A 50 10.45 16.48 5.88
N ILE A 51 11.31 17.29 5.24
CA ILE A 51 12.71 16.94 4.97
C ILE A 51 13.51 16.86 6.28
N ASP A 52 13.35 17.84 7.15
CA ASP A 52 14.03 17.90 8.45
C ASP A 52 13.62 16.74 9.37
N ALA A 53 12.39 16.21 9.22
CA ALA A 53 11.95 14.99 9.88
C ALA A 53 12.56 13.70 9.26
N GLY A 54 13.29 13.79 8.15
CA GLY A 54 13.92 12.67 7.46
C GLY A 54 13.17 12.17 6.22
N GLY A 55 12.29 12.98 5.65
CA GLY A 55 11.64 12.69 4.36
C GLY A 55 12.60 12.79 3.20
N GLU A 56 12.63 11.76 2.35
CA GLU A 56 13.56 11.65 1.23
C GLU A 56 12.93 12.03 -0.11
N TYR A 57 11.60 12.13 -0.16
CA TYR A 57 10.80 12.69 -1.26
C TYR A 57 9.64 13.51 -0.68
N VAL A 58 9.37 14.65 -1.29
CA VAL A 58 8.21 15.48 -0.94
C VAL A 58 7.23 15.50 -2.11
N ARG A 59 5.99 15.05 -1.89
CA ARG A 59 4.95 15.03 -2.91
C ARG A 59 4.01 16.23 -2.74
N LEU A 60 3.67 16.88 -3.85
CA LEU A 60 2.73 17.99 -3.92
C LEU A 60 1.55 17.63 -4.83
N THR A 61 0.34 17.97 -4.43
CA THR A 61 -0.86 17.85 -5.28
C THR A 61 -0.75 18.82 -6.45
N THR A 62 -0.97 18.34 -7.67
CA THR A 62 -0.81 19.10 -8.90
C THR A 62 -2.02 18.86 -9.80
N GLN A 63 -3.09 19.63 -9.61
CA GLN A 63 -4.37 19.44 -10.28
C GLN A 63 -4.48 20.21 -11.59
N GLY A 64 -3.78 21.35 -11.71
CA GLY A 64 -3.85 22.24 -12.85
C GLY A 64 -2.47 22.65 -13.37
N VAL A 65 -2.46 23.21 -14.60
CA VAL A 65 -1.23 23.70 -15.26
C VAL A 65 -0.52 24.75 -14.43
N ARG A 66 -1.26 25.68 -13.80
CA ARG A 66 -0.69 26.75 -12.97
C ARG A 66 0.04 26.19 -11.73
N GLU A 67 -0.50 25.14 -11.13
CA GLU A 67 0.15 24.43 -10.01
C GLU A 67 1.40 23.70 -10.48
N ALA A 68 1.36 23.08 -11.67
CA ALA A 68 2.52 22.45 -12.28
C ALA A 68 3.64 23.47 -12.59
N GLU A 69 3.30 24.64 -13.11
CA GLU A 69 4.25 25.74 -13.33
C GLU A 69 4.83 26.26 -12.01
N ASN A 70 4.01 26.33 -10.94
CA ASN A 70 4.46 26.80 -9.63
C ASN A 70 5.44 25.85 -8.93
N LEU A 71 5.50 24.57 -9.32
CA LEU A 71 6.55 23.65 -8.84
C LEU A 71 7.96 24.20 -9.07
N LYS A 72 8.17 24.94 -10.16
CA LYS A 72 9.42 25.64 -10.42
C LYS A 72 9.80 26.59 -9.28
N ASN A 73 8.85 27.41 -8.82
CA ASN A 73 9.10 28.39 -7.75
C ASN A 73 9.35 27.68 -6.40
N ILE A 74 8.59 26.63 -6.12
CA ILE A 74 8.78 25.80 -4.90
C ILE A 74 10.16 25.16 -4.93
N ASN A 75 10.56 24.58 -6.07
CA ASN A 75 11.87 23.97 -6.24
C ASN A 75 13.00 25.00 -6.03
N ILE A 76 12.93 26.17 -6.68
CA ILE A 76 13.89 27.27 -6.48
C ILE A 76 13.94 27.69 -5.00
N GLY A 77 12.78 27.83 -4.35
CA GLY A 77 12.71 28.20 -2.94
C GLY A 77 13.42 27.22 -2.01
N LEU A 78 13.29 25.92 -2.26
CA LEU A 78 14.00 24.88 -1.52
C LEU A 78 15.50 24.86 -1.81
N ARG A 79 15.89 24.86 -3.09
CA ARG A 79 17.30 24.84 -3.51
C ARG A 79 18.08 26.05 -3.00
N SER A 80 17.46 27.25 -3.01
CA SER A 80 18.08 28.48 -2.47
C SER A 80 18.38 28.40 -0.96
N GLN A 81 17.72 27.51 -0.24
CA GLN A 81 17.91 27.26 1.19
C GLN A 81 18.75 25.99 1.47
N GLY A 82 19.33 25.35 0.44
CA GLY A 82 20.21 24.20 0.58
C GLY A 82 19.49 22.84 0.68
N TYR A 83 18.20 22.76 0.34
CA TYR A 83 17.44 21.52 0.33
C TYR A 83 17.44 20.91 -1.08
N ASP A 84 18.06 19.72 -1.24
CA ASP A 84 18.18 19.02 -2.52
C ASP A 84 17.19 17.85 -2.70
N THR A 85 16.28 17.67 -1.74
CA THR A 85 15.28 16.60 -1.76
C THR A 85 14.38 16.72 -2.99
N PRO A 86 14.19 15.61 -3.76
CA PRO A 86 13.37 15.64 -4.96
C PRO A 86 11.89 15.90 -4.67
N LEU A 87 11.27 16.69 -5.55
CA LEU A 87 9.83 16.93 -5.56
C LEU A 87 9.11 15.90 -6.44
N VAL A 88 7.92 15.51 -6.00
CA VAL A 88 7.05 14.60 -6.72
C VAL A 88 5.73 15.29 -7.02
N ALA A 89 5.43 15.54 -8.29
CA ALA A 89 4.14 16.05 -8.73
C ALA A 89 3.10 14.95 -8.74
N ASP A 90 2.00 15.15 -8.01
CA ASP A 90 0.86 14.23 -8.01
C ASP A 90 -0.23 14.75 -8.94
N VAL A 91 -0.16 14.33 -10.19
CA VAL A 91 -1.06 14.81 -11.25
C VAL A 91 -2.38 14.04 -11.24
N HIS A 92 -3.47 14.77 -11.36
CA HIS A 92 -4.82 14.26 -11.41
C HIS A 92 -5.55 14.69 -12.70
N PHE A 93 -6.21 13.74 -13.36
CA PHE A 93 -7.21 13.91 -14.42
C PHE A 93 -6.79 14.61 -15.73
N ASN A 94 -5.65 15.28 -15.81
CA ASN A 94 -5.30 16.05 -17.01
C ASN A 94 -3.88 15.75 -17.48
N PRO A 95 -3.70 15.05 -18.61
CA PRO A 95 -2.38 14.70 -19.13
C PRO A 95 -1.48 15.91 -19.43
N LYS A 96 -2.05 17.08 -19.82
CA LYS A 96 -1.26 18.31 -20.06
C LYS A 96 -0.56 18.82 -18.80
N VAL A 97 -1.17 18.58 -17.64
CA VAL A 97 -0.56 18.91 -16.34
C VAL A 97 0.69 18.08 -16.09
N ALA A 98 0.67 16.80 -16.47
CA ALA A 98 1.84 15.92 -16.38
C ALA A 98 2.99 16.40 -17.28
N ASP A 99 2.68 16.83 -18.51
CA ASP A 99 3.67 17.36 -19.45
C ASP A 99 4.42 18.58 -18.89
N VAL A 100 3.68 19.48 -18.24
CA VAL A 100 4.26 20.69 -17.60
C VAL A 100 5.01 20.32 -16.33
N ALA A 101 4.43 19.48 -15.48
CA ALA A 101 5.04 19.05 -14.21
C ALA A 101 6.39 18.33 -14.43
N ALA A 102 6.51 17.56 -15.52
CA ALA A 102 7.75 16.86 -15.86
C ALA A 102 8.94 17.79 -16.14
N GLN A 103 8.70 19.06 -16.39
CA GLN A 103 9.75 20.06 -16.58
C GLN A 103 10.28 20.65 -15.27
N TYR A 104 9.57 20.46 -14.16
CA TYR A 104 9.85 21.16 -12.90
C TYR A 104 9.90 20.27 -11.66
N ALA A 105 9.55 19.00 -11.79
CA ALA A 105 9.63 18.02 -10.71
C ALA A 105 10.52 16.82 -11.12
N GLU A 106 11.23 16.26 -10.18
CA GLU A 106 12.11 15.12 -10.42
C GLU A 106 11.34 13.80 -10.62
N LYS A 107 10.06 13.77 -10.19
CA LYS A 107 9.15 12.65 -10.45
C LYS A 107 7.73 13.12 -10.65
N VAL A 108 7.03 12.55 -11.62
CA VAL A 108 5.61 12.81 -11.86
C VAL A 108 4.79 11.54 -11.64
N ARG A 109 3.74 11.63 -10.83
CA ARG A 109 2.78 10.53 -10.71
C ARG A 109 1.60 10.76 -11.64
N ILE A 110 1.27 9.75 -12.41
CA ILE A 110 0.05 9.65 -13.19
C ILE A 110 -0.82 8.49 -12.68
N ASN A 111 -2.12 8.56 -12.96
CA ASN A 111 -3.06 7.49 -12.64
C ASN A 111 -3.63 6.90 -13.94
N PRO A 112 -3.29 5.64 -14.28
CA PRO A 112 -3.80 4.97 -15.47
C PRO A 112 -5.30 5.07 -15.65
N GLY A 113 -6.07 4.97 -14.58
CA GLY A 113 -7.53 4.98 -14.62
C GLY A 113 -8.19 6.29 -15.08
N ASN A 114 -7.41 7.40 -15.15
CA ASN A 114 -7.93 8.70 -15.58
C ASN A 114 -6.89 9.55 -16.34
N TYR A 115 -5.85 8.92 -16.88
CA TYR A 115 -4.82 9.62 -17.64
C TYR A 115 -5.22 9.84 -19.10
N VAL A 116 -5.75 8.82 -19.78
CA VAL A 116 -6.26 8.89 -21.15
C VAL A 116 -7.74 8.54 -21.19
N ASP A 117 -8.11 7.47 -20.49
CA ASP A 117 -9.49 7.09 -20.34
C ASP A 117 -10.27 8.20 -19.63
N PRO A 118 -11.52 8.48 -20.02
CA PRO A 118 -12.37 9.40 -19.29
C PRO A 118 -12.53 8.93 -17.84
N GLY A 119 -12.67 9.88 -16.93
CA GLY A 119 -12.95 9.55 -15.52
C GLY A 119 -14.15 8.60 -15.41
N ARG A 120 -14.15 7.76 -14.36
CA ARG A 120 -15.16 6.72 -14.14
C ARG A 120 -16.59 7.27 -14.20
N THR A 121 -17.39 6.74 -15.13
CA THR A 121 -18.80 7.09 -15.33
C THR A 121 -19.75 5.99 -14.87
N PHE A 122 -19.23 4.85 -14.37
CA PHE A 122 -19.96 3.66 -13.96
C PHE A 122 -20.77 3.02 -15.09
N ARG A 123 -20.34 3.19 -16.33
CA ARG A 123 -20.95 2.55 -17.50
C ARG A 123 -20.29 1.21 -17.76
N LYS A 124 -21.10 0.20 -18.04
CA LYS A 124 -20.59 -1.05 -18.57
C LYS A 124 -20.34 -0.85 -20.07
N LEU A 125 -19.10 -1.11 -20.48
CA LEU A 125 -18.65 -1.02 -21.86
C LEU A 125 -18.39 -2.44 -22.37
N GLU A 126 -18.79 -2.71 -23.59
CA GLU A 126 -18.49 -3.98 -24.25
C GLU A 126 -17.56 -3.69 -25.43
N TYR A 127 -16.41 -4.34 -25.44
CA TYR A 127 -15.39 -4.19 -26.49
C TYR A 127 -15.13 -5.53 -27.14
N THR A 128 -15.00 -5.55 -28.46
CA THR A 128 -14.29 -6.64 -29.13
C THR A 128 -12.79 -6.52 -28.86
N ASP A 129 -12.04 -7.57 -29.17
CA ASP A 129 -10.57 -7.56 -29.01
C ASP A 129 -9.93 -6.46 -29.85
N GLU A 130 -10.46 -6.21 -31.06
CA GLU A 130 -10.00 -5.15 -31.95
C GLU A 130 -10.29 -3.75 -31.39
N GLU A 131 -11.47 -3.54 -30.83
CA GLU A 131 -11.84 -2.27 -30.20
C GLU A 131 -10.99 -2.02 -28.94
N TYR A 132 -10.74 -3.06 -28.14
CA TYR A 132 -9.86 -2.95 -26.98
C TYR A 132 -8.43 -2.58 -27.38
N ALA A 133 -7.90 -3.22 -28.45
CA ALA A 133 -6.57 -2.89 -28.98
C ALA A 133 -6.49 -1.42 -29.46
N GLN A 134 -7.57 -0.88 -30.05
CA GLN A 134 -7.63 0.53 -30.45
C GLN A 134 -7.58 1.48 -29.24
N GLU A 135 -8.19 1.12 -28.12
CA GLU A 135 -8.08 1.91 -26.89
C GLU A 135 -6.64 1.92 -26.35
N ILE A 136 -5.92 0.80 -26.42
CA ILE A 136 -4.49 0.74 -26.06
C ILE A 136 -3.66 1.65 -26.98
N GLU A 137 -3.94 1.68 -28.30
CA GLU A 137 -3.24 2.60 -29.20
C GLU A 137 -3.53 4.08 -28.88
N LYS A 138 -4.70 4.43 -28.40
CA LYS A 138 -4.98 5.80 -27.89
C LYS A 138 -4.13 6.12 -26.67
N ILE A 139 -3.97 5.15 -25.76
CA ILE A 139 -3.08 5.32 -24.60
C ILE A 139 -1.64 5.55 -25.08
N ARG A 140 -1.13 4.71 -26.00
CA ARG A 140 0.21 4.87 -26.57
C ARG A 140 0.40 6.26 -27.21
N ALA A 141 -0.52 6.67 -28.06
CA ALA A 141 -0.45 7.94 -28.76
C ALA A 141 -0.36 9.16 -27.82
N ARG A 142 -0.97 9.08 -26.63
CA ARG A 142 -0.91 10.16 -25.63
C ARG A 142 0.25 10.01 -24.67
N PHE A 143 0.63 8.79 -24.34
CA PHE A 143 1.64 8.52 -23.31
C PHE A 143 3.08 8.67 -23.83
N ILE A 144 3.36 8.25 -25.06
CA ILE A 144 4.69 8.35 -25.67
C ILE A 144 5.22 9.81 -25.72
N PRO A 145 4.46 10.83 -26.12
CA PRO A 145 4.92 12.22 -26.05
C PRO A 145 5.31 12.65 -24.64
N PHE A 146 4.58 12.22 -23.62
CA PHE A 146 4.92 12.50 -22.22
C PHE A 146 6.21 11.78 -21.79
N LEU A 147 6.42 10.52 -22.19
CA LEU A 147 7.67 9.81 -21.93
C LEU A 147 8.87 10.54 -22.55
N ASN A 148 8.72 11.13 -23.73
CA ASN A 148 9.78 11.91 -24.38
C ASN A 148 10.11 13.17 -23.57
N ILE A 149 9.10 13.90 -23.07
CA ILE A 149 9.33 15.04 -22.17
C ILE A 149 10.06 14.59 -20.90
N CYS A 150 9.70 13.43 -20.34
CA CYS A 150 10.38 12.89 -19.16
C CYS A 150 11.85 12.53 -19.46
N LYS A 151 12.14 11.94 -20.63
CA LYS A 151 13.53 11.65 -21.07
C LYS A 151 14.35 12.93 -21.20
N GLU A 152 13.79 13.97 -21.82
CA GLU A 152 14.47 15.26 -22.02
C GLU A 152 14.79 15.99 -20.71
N ASN A 153 13.93 15.84 -19.70
CA ASN A 153 14.07 16.50 -18.41
C ASN A 153 14.64 15.60 -17.30
N HIS A 154 15.02 14.36 -17.61
CA HIS A 154 15.47 13.37 -16.62
C HIS A 154 14.48 13.16 -15.48
N THR A 155 13.20 13.17 -15.80
CA THR A 155 12.09 13.05 -14.86
C THR A 155 11.63 11.61 -14.78
N ALA A 156 11.66 11.01 -13.60
CA ALA A 156 11.07 9.69 -13.37
C ALA A 156 9.54 9.77 -13.35
N ILE A 157 8.88 8.67 -13.67
CA ILE A 157 7.43 8.58 -13.54
C ILE A 157 7.02 7.59 -12.46
N ARG A 158 5.88 7.85 -11.84
CA ARG A 158 5.19 6.86 -11.01
C ARG A 158 3.84 6.53 -11.63
N ILE A 159 3.69 5.30 -12.06
CA ILE A 159 2.41 4.74 -12.46
C ILE A 159 1.66 4.33 -11.19
N GLY A 160 0.64 5.12 -10.84
CA GLY A 160 -0.04 5.03 -9.55
C GLY A 160 -1.50 4.66 -9.68
N VAL A 161 -1.82 3.37 -9.59
CA VAL A 161 -3.19 2.84 -9.61
C VAL A 161 -3.82 2.94 -8.23
N ASN A 162 -5.06 3.41 -8.18
CA ASN A 162 -5.90 3.39 -6.98
C ASN A 162 -7.16 2.56 -7.26
N HIS A 163 -7.53 1.69 -6.33
CA HIS A 163 -8.69 0.80 -6.43
C HIS A 163 -9.98 1.55 -6.81
N GLY A 164 -10.27 2.68 -6.18
CA GLY A 164 -11.49 3.47 -6.44
C GLY A 164 -11.50 4.27 -7.76
N SER A 165 -10.42 4.25 -8.56
CA SER A 165 -10.28 5.09 -9.75
C SER A 165 -9.85 4.33 -11.02
N LEU A 166 -10.24 3.07 -11.13
CA LEU A 166 -10.07 2.31 -12.37
C LEU A 166 -10.99 2.87 -13.46
N SER A 167 -10.54 2.85 -14.72
CA SER A 167 -11.36 3.27 -15.86
C SER A 167 -12.54 2.32 -16.09
N ASP A 168 -13.62 2.84 -16.72
CA ASP A 168 -14.78 2.02 -17.07
C ASP A 168 -14.39 0.87 -18.02
N ARG A 169 -13.37 1.05 -18.86
CA ARG A 169 -12.82 0.02 -19.75
C ARG A 169 -12.25 -1.16 -18.95
N ILE A 170 -11.38 -0.88 -17.99
CA ILE A 170 -10.80 -1.91 -17.10
C ILE A 170 -11.88 -2.57 -16.26
N MET A 171 -12.78 -1.77 -15.68
CA MET A 171 -13.89 -2.27 -14.86
C MET A 171 -14.82 -3.18 -15.63
N SER A 172 -15.08 -2.88 -16.90
CA SER A 172 -15.99 -3.68 -17.76
C SER A 172 -15.38 -4.99 -18.18
N HIS A 173 -14.06 -5.03 -18.41
CA HIS A 173 -13.36 -6.23 -18.88
C HIS A 173 -12.89 -7.15 -17.75
N TYR A 174 -12.29 -6.56 -16.71
CA TYR A 174 -11.66 -7.31 -15.58
C TYR A 174 -12.45 -7.23 -14.27
N GLY A 175 -13.40 -6.31 -14.14
CA GLY A 175 -14.13 -6.03 -12.90
C GLY A 175 -13.31 -5.23 -11.89
N ASP A 176 -13.90 -5.05 -10.70
CA ASP A 176 -13.25 -4.42 -9.53
C ASP A 176 -12.42 -5.46 -8.76
N THR A 177 -11.37 -5.94 -9.39
CA THR A 177 -10.58 -7.09 -8.95
C THR A 177 -9.10 -6.74 -8.87
N PRO A 178 -8.29 -7.51 -8.13
CA PRO A 178 -6.84 -7.40 -8.19
C PRO A 178 -6.28 -7.51 -9.61
N GLU A 179 -6.85 -8.38 -10.44
CA GLU A 179 -6.46 -8.59 -11.84
C GLU A 179 -6.69 -7.32 -12.67
N GLY A 180 -7.82 -6.64 -12.50
CA GLY A 180 -8.11 -5.37 -13.18
C GLY A 180 -7.16 -4.26 -12.77
N MET A 181 -6.81 -4.18 -11.47
CA MET A 181 -5.82 -3.21 -10.99
C MET A 181 -4.43 -3.48 -11.56
N VAL A 182 -4.04 -4.74 -11.65
CA VAL A 182 -2.74 -5.15 -12.22
C VAL A 182 -2.70 -4.82 -13.70
N GLU A 183 -3.71 -5.20 -14.48
CA GLU A 183 -3.73 -4.95 -15.91
C GLU A 183 -3.74 -3.45 -16.23
N SER A 184 -4.50 -2.65 -15.48
CA SER A 184 -4.45 -1.19 -15.58
C SER A 184 -3.03 -0.61 -15.46
N CYS A 185 -2.16 -1.27 -14.68
CA CYS A 185 -0.76 -0.91 -14.55
C CYS A 185 0.08 -1.48 -15.70
N MET A 186 -0.09 -2.77 -16.03
CA MET A 186 0.71 -3.49 -16.99
C MET A 186 0.60 -2.92 -18.41
N GLU A 187 -0.57 -2.41 -18.81
CA GLU A 187 -0.74 -1.71 -20.09
C GLU A 187 0.26 -0.57 -20.26
N PHE A 188 0.43 0.26 -19.22
CA PHE A 188 1.40 1.36 -19.25
C PHE A 188 2.84 0.88 -19.17
N LEU A 189 3.12 -0.17 -18.38
CA LEU A 189 4.47 -0.72 -18.27
C LEU A 189 4.97 -1.32 -19.57
N ARG A 190 4.11 -2.03 -20.30
CA ARG A 190 4.45 -2.56 -21.63
C ARG A 190 4.83 -1.45 -22.61
N ILE A 191 4.15 -0.29 -22.53
CA ILE A 191 4.52 0.88 -23.33
C ILE A 191 5.88 1.43 -22.91
N CYS A 192 6.14 1.56 -21.58
CA CYS A 192 7.44 2.01 -21.10
C CYS A 192 8.58 1.12 -21.58
N VAL A 193 8.41 -0.20 -21.51
CA VAL A 193 9.41 -1.18 -21.99
C VAL A 193 9.62 -1.03 -23.50
N ALA A 194 8.54 -0.93 -24.27
CA ALA A 194 8.62 -0.76 -25.74
C ALA A 194 9.34 0.54 -26.14
N GLU A 195 9.17 1.59 -25.35
CA GLU A 195 9.82 2.90 -25.57
C GLU A 195 11.19 3.01 -24.87
N HIS A 196 11.72 1.94 -24.30
CA HIS A 196 13.00 1.93 -23.55
C HIS A 196 13.05 2.99 -22.46
N PHE A 197 11.95 3.22 -21.76
CA PHE A 197 11.86 4.14 -20.61
C PHE A 197 11.87 3.35 -19.31
N ASN A 198 12.96 3.43 -18.57
CA ASN A 198 13.20 2.60 -17.38
C ASN A 198 13.03 3.36 -16.05
N ASP A 199 12.97 4.69 -16.07
CA ASP A 199 12.80 5.50 -14.85
C ASP A 199 11.34 5.48 -14.36
N VAL A 200 10.87 4.27 -14.03
CA VAL A 200 9.48 3.98 -13.65
C VAL A 200 9.40 3.42 -12.25
N VAL A 201 8.56 4.01 -11.43
CA VAL A 201 8.13 3.52 -10.11
C VAL A 201 6.67 3.13 -10.17
N ILE A 202 6.27 2.09 -9.47
CA ILE A 202 4.89 1.62 -9.51
C ILE A 202 4.26 1.74 -8.13
N SER A 203 2.99 2.09 -8.08
CA SER A 203 2.21 1.95 -6.85
C SER A 203 0.80 1.46 -7.14
N ILE A 204 0.36 0.49 -6.35
CA ILE A 204 -1.04 0.11 -6.26
C ILE A 204 -1.50 0.39 -4.84
N LYS A 205 -2.59 1.13 -4.71
CA LYS A 205 -3.15 1.53 -3.43
C LYS A 205 -4.62 1.18 -3.32
N ALA A 206 -5.00 0.73 -2.16
CA ALA A 206 -6.39 0.51 -1.76
C ALA A 206 -6.56 0.89 -0.28
N SER A 207 -7.79 1.18 0.12
CA SER A 207 -8.15 1.36 1.53
C SER A 207 -8.28 0.02 2.26
N ASN A 208 -8.63 -1.04 1.54
CA ASN A 208 -8.61 -2.42 2.05
C ASN A 208 -7.18 -2.99 1.91
N THR A 209 -6.54 -3.25 3.06
CA THR A 209 -5.15 -3.73 3.11
C THR A 209 -4.98 -5.11 2.50
N VAL A 210 -5.97 -6.00 2.63
CA VAL A 210 -5.93 -7.34 2.03
C VAL A 210 -5.96 -7.26 0.51
N VAL A 211 -6.83 -6.42 -0.06
CA VAL A 211 -6.89 -6.18 -1.51
C VAL A 211 -5.57 -5.60 -1.99
N MET A 212 -5.03 -4.60 -1.29
CA MET A 212 -3.75 -3.98 -1.65
C MET A 212 -2.61 -5.00 -1.67
N VAL A 213 -2.45 -5.78 -0.60
CA VAL A 213 -1.37 -6.77 -0.49
C VAL A 213 -1.48 -7.83 -1.57
N ARG A 214 -2.68 -8.39 -1.80
CA ARG A 214 -2.92 -9.37 -2.86
C ARG A 214 -2.59 -8.82 -4.24
N THR A 215 -3.03 -7.59 -4.51
CA THR A 215 -2.81 -6.95 -5.82
C THR A 215 -1.33 -6.67 -6.07
N VAL A 216 -0.58 -6.18 -5.07
CA VAL A 216 0.86 -5.94 -5.24
C VAL A 216 1.63 -7.24 -5.45
N ARG A 217 1.30 -8.30 -4.71
CA ARG A 217 1.88 -9.63 -4.91
C ARG A 217 1.60 -10.16 -6.32
N LEU A 218 0.37 -10.00 -6.80
CA LEU A 218 -0.02 -10.38 -8.15
C LEU A 218 0.74 -9.57 -9.21
N LEU A 219 0.84 -8.25 -9.02
CA LEU A 219 1.60 -7.36 -9.92
C LEU A 219 3.05 -7.82 -10.04
N VAL A 220 3.71 -8.12 -8.93
CA VAL A 220 5.11 -8.61 -8.94
C VAL A 220 5.23 -9.88 -9.77
N LYS A 221 4.31 -10.83 -9.55
CA LYS A 221 4.28 -12.09 -10.32
C LYS A 221 4.09 -11.86 -11.82
N GLU A 222 3.20 -10.95 -12.21
CA GLU A 222 2.95 -10.66 -13.63
C GLU A 222 4.14 -9.90 -14.25
N MET A 223 4.75 -8.95 -13.53
CA MET A 223 5.99 -8.31 -13.99
C MET A 223 7.13 -9.31 -14.20
N GLU A 224 7.34 -10.23 -13.26
CA GLU A 224 8.38 -11.27 -13.37
C GLU A 224 8.18 -12.15 -14.61
N LYS A 225 6.96 -12.51 -14.95
CA LYS A 225 6.63 -13.28 -16.16
C LYS A 225 7.02 -12.55 -17.45
N GLU A 226 6.92 -11.22 -17.45
CA GLU A 226 7.25 -10.37 -18.60
C GLU A 226 8.68 -9.79 -18.52
N GLY A 227 9.50 -10.28 -17.58
CA GLY A 227 10.90 -9.86 -17.42
C GLY A 227 11.08 -8.43 -16.88
N MET A 228 10.08 -7.91 -16.15
CA MET A 228 10.11 -6.57 -15.58
C MET A 228 10.47 -6.61 -14.09
N ALA A 229 11.29 -5.66 -13.65
CA ALA A 229 11.73 -5.55 -12.26
C ALA A 229 11.60 -4.13 -11.70
N PHE A 230 10.58 -3.38 -12.12
CA PHE A 230 10.38 -2.00 -11.66
C PHE A 230 10.18 -1.90 -10.14
N PRO A 231 10.74 -0.84 -9.51
CA PRO A 231 10.61 -0.61 -8.07
C PRO A 231 9.19 -0.21 -7.67
N LEU A 232 8.85 -0.52 -6.42
CA LEU A 232 7.52 -0.35 -5.86
C LEU A 232 7.47 0.76 -4.81
N HIS A 233 6.46 1.61 -4.91
CA HIS A 233 6.06 2.55 -3.87
C HIS A 233 4.83 2.02 -3.13
N LEU A 234 4.97 1.75 -1.84
CA LEU A 234 3.89 1.21 -1.02
C LEU A 234 3.17 2.29 -0.22
N GLY A 235 1.90 2.11 -0.04
CA GLY A 235 1.07 2.99 0.80
C GLY A 235 -0.38 2.54 0.85
N VAL A 236 -1.01 2.74 2.00
CA VAL A 236 -2.45 2.51 2.20
C VAL A 236 -3.17 3.84 2.03
N THR A 237 -4.28 3.86 1.27
CA THR A 237 -5.15 5.03 1.18
C THR A 237 -6.12 5.06 2.34
N GLU A 238 -6.42 6.26 2.85
CA GLU A 238 -7.40 6.45 3.92
C GLU A 238 -7.13 5.55 5.13
N ALA A 239 -5.87 5.55 5.57
CA ALA A 239 -5.48 4.72 6.71
C ALA A 239 -6.17 5.17 8.01
N GLY A 240 -6.48 6.46 8.13
CA GLY A 240 -7.10 7.05 9.31
C GLY A 240 -6.12 7.87 10.14
N ASP A 241 -6.51 8.17 11.36
CA ASP A 241 -5.73 8.95 12.31
C ASP A 241 -5.23 8.09 13.49
N GLY A 242 -4.40 8.69 14.31
CA GLY A 242 -3.93 8.11 15.55
C GLY A 242 -3.34 6.71 15.41
N GLU A 243 -3.69 5.84 16.33
CA GLU A 243 -3.19 4.46 16.40
C GLU A 243 -3.75 3.59 15.27
N ASP A 244 -5.02 3.75 14.92
CA ASP A 244 -5.68 2.95 13.88
C ASP A 244 -5.01 3.15 12.52
N GLY A 245 -4.67 4.41 12.17
CA GLY A 245 -3.95 4.71 10.94
C GLY A 245 -2.55 4.08 10.89
N ARG A 246 -1.85 4.04 12.03
CA ARG A 246 -0.54 3.40 12.19
C ARG A 246 -0.65 1.89 12.02
N ILE A 247 -1.61 1.25 12.70
CA ILE A 247 -1.85 -0.20 12.61
C ILE A 247 -2.22 -0.59 11.18
N LYS A 248 -3.15 0.12 10.56
CA LYS A 248 -3.58 -0.16 9.19
C LYS A 248 -2.45 -0.02 8.17
N SER A 249 -1.60 1.02 8.33
CA SER A 249 -0.40 1.20 7.52
C SER A 249 0.61 0.07 7.75
N ALA A 250 0.84 -0.31 9.00
CA ALA A 250 1.74 -1.42 9.35
C ALA A 250 1.25 -2.77 8.77
N LEU A 251 -0.06 -3.04 8.80
CA LEU A 251 -0.63 -4.24 8.20
C LEU A 251 -0.43 -4.28 6.68
N GLY A 252 -0.76 -3.19 5.98
CA GLY A 252 -0.67 -3.16 4.52
C GLY A 252 0.78 -3.06 4.01
N ILE A 253 1.51 -2.04 4.45
CA ILE A 253 2.90 -1.80 4.02
C ILE A 253 3.82 -2.85 4.62
N GLY A 254 3.69 -3.13 5.92
CA GLY A 254 4.56 -4.08 6.64
C GLY A 254 4.46 -5.51 6.12
N ALA A 255 3.27 -5.98 5.70
CA ALA A 255 3.13 -7.29 5.07
C ALA A 255 3.97 -7.40 3.79
N LEU A 256 3.93 -6.38 2.93
CA LEU A 256 4.70 -6.36 1.68
C LEU A 256 6.20 -6.19 1.93
N LEU A 257 6.59 -5.31 2.86
CA LEU A 257 7.99 -5.18 3.26
C LEU A 257 8.53 -6.49 3.84
N ALA A 258 7.73 -7.23 4.62
CA ALA A 258 8.10 -8.55 5.15
C ALA A 258 8.28 -9.61 4.07
N ASP A 259 7.60 -9.46 2.94
CA ASP A 259 7.80 -10.27 1.73
C ASP A 259 9.08 -9.86 0.95
N GLY A 260 9.79 -8.82 1.39
CA GLY A 260 10.91 -8.22 0.66
C GLY A 260 10.48 -7.28 -0.48
N LEU A 261 9.20 -6.90 -0.54
CA LEU A 261 8.64 -6.03 -1.57
C LEU A 261 8.54 -4.59 -1.09
N GLY A 262 9.05 -3.66 -1.90
CA GLY A 262 8.94 -2.22 -1.65
C GLY A 262 10.28 -1.51 -1.61
N ASP A 263 10.37 -0.42 -2.36
CA ASP A 263 11.58 0.40 -2.52
C ASP A 263 11.38 1.81 -1.97
N THR A 264 10.13 2.24 -1.87
CA THR A 264 9.74 3.48 -1.18
C THR A 264 8.37 3.31 -0.54
N ILE A 265 8.14 3.99 0.58
CA ILE A 265 6.87 3.94 1.29
C ILE A 265 6.33 5.32 1.64
N ARG A 266 5.01 5.42 1.78
CA ARG A 266 4.35 6.51 2.47
C ARG A 266 3.31 5.98 3.45
N VAL A 267 3.50 6.25 4.71
CA VAL A 267 2.43 6.17 5.71
C VAL A 267 1.55 7.40 5.53
N SER A 268 0.23 7.25 5.44
CA SER A 268 -0.70 8.35 5.25
C SER A 268 -1.59 8.46 6.49
N LEU A 269 -1.39 9.52 7.27
CA LEU A 269 -2.14 9.79 8.49
C LEU A 269 -2.93 11.10 8.35
N SER A 270 -4.00 11.23 9.13
CA SER A 270 -4.77 12.49 9.26
C SER A 270 -4.09 13.44 10.27
N GLU A 271 -2.76 13.59 10.15
CA GLU A 271 -1.90 14.39 11.02
C GLU A 271 -1.03 15.33 10.16
N ALA A 272 -0.19 16.15 10.80
CA ALA A 272 0.81 16.93 10.07
C ALA A 272 1.75 16.00 9.29
N PRO A 273 2.05 16.29 8.01
CA PRO A 273 2.80 15.39 7.13
C PRO A 273 4.18 14.98 7.67
N GLU A 274 4.86 15.85 8.40
CA GLU A 274 6.13 15.57 9.06
C GLU A 274 6.03 14.45 10.10
N ASN A 275 4.86 14.24 10.71
CA ASN A 275 4.63 13.16 11.69
C ASN A 275 4.53 11.77 11.04
N GLU A 276 4.28 11.70 9.73
CA GLU A 276 4.29 10.43 8.97
C GLU A 276 5.69 9.81 8.93
N ILE A 277 6.74 10.64 8.91
CA ILE A 277 8.13 10.22 8.67
C ILE A 277 8.67 9.29 9.76
N PRO A 278 8.62 9.64 11.07
CA PRO A 278 9.12 8.75 12.11
C PRO A 278 8.35 7.43 12.19
N VAL A 279 7.04 7.45 11.86
CA VAL A 279 6.22 6.22 11.83
C VAL A 279 6.67 5.32 10.67
N ALA A 280 6.88 5.89 9.49
CA ALA A 280 7.39 5.17 8.32
C ALA A 280 8.80 4.60 8.57
N ARG A 281 9.71 5.39 9.16
CA ARG A 281 11.07 4.97 9.50
C ARG A 281 11.05 3.79 10.49
N LYS A 282 10.28 3.90 11.55
CA LYS A 282 10.14 2.82 12.54
C LYS A 282 9.63 1.51 11.91
N LEU A 283 8.71 1.59 10.95
CA LEU A 283 8.22 0.41 10.23
C LEU A 283 9.31 -0.22 9.37
N VAL A 284 10.04 0.59 8.61
CA VAL A 284 11.16 0.12 7.76
C VAL A 284 12.24 -0.52 8.62
N ASP A 285 12.69 0.18 9.66
CA ASP A 285 13.76 -0.30 10.55
C ASP A 285 13.38 -1.61 11.23
N TYR A 286 12.11 -1.76 11.67
CA TYR A 286 11.62 -3.01 12.24
C TYR A 286 11.69 -4.18 11.26
N ILE A 287 11.32 -3.97 9.99
CA ILE A 287 11.39 -5.04 8.98
C ILE A 287 12.86 -5.38 8.65
N LEU A 288 13.73 -4.38 8.55
CA LEU A 288 15.15 -4.60 8.23
C LEU A 288 15.91 -5.38 9.34
N THR A 289 15.38 -5.41 10.58
CA THR A 289 15.94 -6.31 11.61
C THR A 289 15.86 -7.80 11.26
N ARG A 290 15.10 -8.14 10.22
CA ARG A 290 15.01 -9.52 9.71
C ARG A 290 16.16 -9.88 8.76
N GLU A 291 16.92 -8.91 8.30
CA GLU A 291 18.08 -9.18 7.44
C GLU A 291 19.13 -10.00 8.17
N GLY A 292 19.69 -10.99 7.49
CA GLY A 292 20.75 -11.83 8.05
C GLY A 292 20.32 -12.76 9.19
N HIS A 293 19.01 -12.98 9.41
CA HIS A 293 18.57 -13.98 10.40
C HIS A 293 19.04 -15.40 10.02
N PRO A 294 19.22 -16.31 10.99
CA PRO A 294 19.58 -17.70 10.69
C PRO A 294 18.56 -18.35 9.75
N PHE A 295 19.06 -19.15 8.80
CA PHE A 295 18.22 -19.83 7.82
C PHE A 295 17.13 -20.68 8.50
N ILE A 296 15.88 -20.48 8.10
CA ILE A 296 14.71 -21.24 8.56
C ILE A 296 14.36 -22.31 7.52
N PRO A 297 14.57 -23.60 7.80
CA PRO A 297 14.29 -24.70 6.86
C PRO A 297 12.78 -24.97 6.79
N GLY A 298 12.03 -24.05 6.21
CA GLY A 298 10.60 -24.16 6.00
C GLY A 298 10.26 -24.67 4.61
N LYS A 299 9.07 -25.29 4.48
CA LYS A 299 8.47 -25.65 3.18
C LYS A 299 7.03 -25.16 3.15
N GLU A 300 6.66 -24.60 2.00
CA GLU A 300 5.26 -24.24 1.77
C GLU A 300 4.36 -25.48 1.83
N ALA A 301 3.20 -25.34 2.46
CA ALA A 301 2.18 -26.39 2.36
C ALA A 301 1.68 -26.46 0.89
N PRO A 302 1.58 -27.67 0.29
CA PRO A 302 1.22 -27.81 -1.13
C PRO A 302 -0.10 -27.13 -1.54
N GLN A 303 -0.98 -26.89 -0.58
CA GLN A 303 -2.31 -26.30 -0.79
C GLN A 303 -2.36 -24.81 -0.39
N PHE A 304 -1.24 -24.26 0.10
CA PHE A 304 -1.20 -22.87 0.53
C PHE A 304 -0.99 -21.95 -0.67
N ASN A 305 -1.89 -21.00 -0.84
CA ASN A 305 -1.76 -19.94 -1.83
C ASN A 305 -1.61 -18.59 -1.12
N TYR A 306 -0.38 -18.06 -1.06
CA TYR A 306 -0.10 -16.79 -0.37
C TYR A 306 -0.69 -15.58 -1.08
N LEU A 307 -1.00 -15.65 -2.38
CA LEU A 307 -1.70 -14.60 -3.12
C LEU A 307 -3.17 -14.50 -2.72
N SER A 308 -3.78 -15.64 -2.41
CA SER A 308 -5.18 -15.73 -2.00
C SER A 308 -5.33 -16.81 -0.91
N PRO A 309 -4.87 -16.53 0.31
CA PRO A 309 -4.96 -17.49 1.40
C PRO A 309 -6.42 -17.79 1.71
N GLY A 310 -6.77 -19.06 1.67
CA GLY A 310 -8.09 -19.55 2.04
C GLY A 310 -8.17 -19.91 3.52
N ARG A 311 -9.33 -19.72 4.12
CA ARG A 311 -9.59 -20.21 5.48
C ARG A 311 -9.67 -21.74 5.47
N ARG A 312 -8.92 -22.42 6.36
CA ARG A 312 -9.02 -23.87 6.53
C ARG A 312 -10.43 -24.27 6.99
N LYS A 313 -11.01 -25.23 6.32
CA LYS A 313 -12.31 -25.81 6.74
C LYS A 313 -12.12 -26.58 8.05
N THR A 314 -12.93 -26.28 9.04
CA THR A 314 -12.96 -26.95 10.34
C THR A 314 -14.40 -27.37 10.68
N LYS A 315 -14.54 -28.30 11.63
CA LYS A 315 -15.86 -28.59 12.22
C LYS A 315 -16.22 -27.47 13.21
N ALA A 316 -17.48 -27.06 13.19
CA ALA A 316 -17.96 -26.15 14.20
C ALA A 316 -18.13 -26.88 15.55
N VAL A 317 -17.63 -26.27 16.60
CA VAL A 317 -17.87 -26.63 17.98
C VAL A 317 -18.50 -25.42 18.65
N ARG A 318 -19.81 -25.47 18.87
CA ARG A 318 -20.60 -24.29 19.28
C ARG A 318 -20.45 -23.17 18.21
N ASN A 319 -20.01 -21.98 18.64
CA ASN A 319 -19.70 -20.85 17.75
C ASN A 319 -18.20 -20.75 17.37
N ILE A 320 -17.41 -21.79 17.61
CA ILE A 320 -15.99 -21.83 17.24
C ILE A 320 -15.81 -22.73 16.02
N GLY A 321 -15.06 -22.25 15.03
CA GLY A 321 -14.79 -23.01 13.80
C GLY A 321 -15.97 -23.05 12.82
N GLY A 322 -15.90 -23.93 11.82
CA GLY A 322 -16.83 -23.94 10.71
C GLY A 322 -16.83 -22.60 9.97
N ASP A 323 -18.02 -22.09 9.67
CA ASP A 323 -18.24 -20.78 9.03
C ASP A 323 -18.43 -19.63 10.03
N ASN A 324 -18.31 -19.91 11.34
CA ASN A 324 -18.44 -18.88 12.36
C ASN A 324 -17.29 -17.88 12.31
N LEU A 325 -17.57 -16.67 12.76
CA LEU A 325 -16.53 -15.63 12.97
C LEU A 325 -15.54 -16.08 14.06
N PRO A 326 -14.29 -15.59 14.04
CA PRO A 326 -13.36 -15.81 15.14
C PRO A 326 -13.94 -15.30 16.46
N VAL A 327 -13.76 -16.07 17.53
CA VAL A 327 -14.16 -15.71 18.89
C VAL A 327 -12.98 -15.17 19.70
N VAL A 328 -13.27 -14.32 20.67
CA VAL A 328 -12.29 -13.80 21.62
C VAL A 328 -12.36 -14.62 22.90
N ILE A 329 -11.26 -15.28 23.24
CA ILE A 329 -11.10 -16.00 24.52
C ILE A 329 -10.13 -15.17 25.38
N ALA A 330 -10.61 -14.61 26.48
CA ALA A 330 -9.78 -13.90 27.44
C ALA A 330 -9.32 -14.84 28.55
N GLU A 331 -8.04 -14.80 28.91
CA GLU A 331 -7.52 -15.53 30.07
C GLU A 331 -7.76 -14.71 31.33
N ARG A 332 -8.27 -15.38 32.39
CA ARG A 332 -8.40 -14.77 33.70
C ARG A 332 -7.09 -14.91 34.47
N LEU A 333 -6.29 -13.87 34.45
CA LEU A 333 -5.13 -13.75 35.32
C LEU A 333 -5.59 -13.64 36.79
N LYS A 334 -4.75 -14.08 37.74
CA LYS A 334 -5.03 -13.99 39.20
C LYS A 334 -5.29 -12.52 39.59
N GLY A 335 -6.54 -12.19 39.91
CA GLY A 335 -6.99 -10.85 40.26
C GLY A 335 -8.47 -10.60 39.90
N SER A 336 -8.99 -9.43 40.22
CA SER A 336 -10.33 -9.01 39.82
C SER A 336 -10.35 -8.77 38.28
N PHE A 337 -11.20 -9.46 37.61
CA PHE A 337 -11.43 -9.24 36.17
C PHE A 337 -12.61 -8.27 36.04
N GLU A 338 -12.31 -7.00 35.82
CA GLU A 338 -13.34 -6.03 35.40
C GLU A 338 -13.53 -6.14 33.90
N THR A 339 -14.65 -6.70 33.49
CA THR A 339 -15.06 -6.68 32.08
C THR A 339 -15.48 -5.26 31.71
N ASN A 340 -14.80 -4.65 30.73
CA ASN A 340 -15.32 -3.42 30.14
C ASN A 340 -16.68 -3.73 29.51
N PRO A 341 -17.78 -3.04 29.89
CA PRO A 341 -19.10 -3.31 29.33
C PRO A 341 -19.20 -3.17 27.82
N GLN A 342 -18.28 -2.38 27.23
CA GLN A 342 -18.23 -2.15 25.77
C GLN A 342 -17.49 -3.25 25.00
N PHE A 343 -16.57 -3.99 25.67
CA PHE A 343 -15.72 -4.99 25.02
C PHE A 343 -15.76 -6.30 25.81
N LYS A 344 -16.82 -7.09 25.63
CA LYS A 344 -16.95 -8.39 26.29
C LYS A 344 -16.31 -9.49 25.42
N PRO A 345 -15.48 -10.38 26.01
CA PRO A 345 -15.01 -11.58 25.32
C PRO A 345 -16.18 -12.55 25.13
N ASP A 346 -16.07 -13.43 24.15
CA ASP A 346 -17.05 -14.52 23.95
C ASP A 346 -16.88 -15.62 25.02
N TYR A 347 -15.62 -15.84 25.43
CA TYR A 347 -15.26 -16.83 26.44
C TYR A 347 -14.21 -16.27 27.40
N ILE A 348 -14.24 -16.80 28.66
CA ILE A 348 -13.22 -16.56 29.67
C ILE A 348 -12.60 -17.90 30.04
N TYR A 349 -11.29 -18.06 29.81
CA TYR A 349 -10.55 -19.23 30.30
C TYR A 349 -10.11 -19.01 31.74
N CYS A 350 -10.46 -19.93 32.63
CA CYS A 350 -10.29 -19.85 34.07
C CYS A 350 -9.34 -20.89 34.67
N GLY A 351 -8.71 -21.74 33.85
CA GLY A 351 -7.89 -22.84 34.34
C GLY A 351 -8.70 -23.85 35.16
N GLY A 352 -8.29 -24.12 36.40
CA GLY A 352 -8.87 -25.19 37.23
C GLY A 352 -10.19 -24.85 37.94
N SER A 353 -10.70 -23.59 37.87
CA SER A 353 -11.95 -23.23 38.57
C SER A 353 -12.60 -21.97 38.02
N VAL A 354 -13.92 -21.96 37.93
CA VAL A 354 -14.68 -20.78 37.56
C VAL A 354 -14.91 -19.82 38.74
N PRO A 355 -15.07 -18.52 38.52
CA PRO A 355 -15.36 -17.56 39.59
C PRO A 355 -16.75 -17.80 40.17
N GLN A 356 -16.90 -17.45 41.47
CA GLN A 356 -18.21 -17.53 42.15
C GLN A 356 -19.25 -16.58 41.56
N SER A 357 -18.81 -15.35 41.20
CA SER A 357 -19.65 -14.38 40.48
C SER A 357 -19.37 -14.49 38.97
N ARG A 358 -20.43 -14.77 38.20
CA ARG A 358 -20.34 -15.01 36.75
C ARG A 358 -21.28 -14.07 35.99
N ASP A 359 -20.85 -13.59 34.84
CA ASP A 359 -21.74 -13.00 33.85
C ASP A 359 -22.41 -14.12 33.04
N ASN A 360 -23.75 -14.21 33.15
CA ASN A 360 -24.51 -15.26 32.46
C ASN A 360 -24.47 -15.16 30.93
N ASN A 361 -24.00 -14.04 30.39
CA ASN A 361 -23.87 -13.81 28.95
C ASN A 361 -22.50 -14.22 28.39
N ILE A 362 -21.58 -14.65 29.26
CA ILE A 362 -20.23 -15.09 28.89
C ILE A 362 -20.12 -16.58 29.14
N ALA A 363 -19.49 -17.30 28.23
CA ALA A 363 -19.16 -18.70 28.42
C ALA A 363 -17.78 -18.83 29.10
N TYR A 364 -17.62 -19.79 29.98
CA TYR A 364 -16.39 -20.03 30.72
C TYR A 364 -15.74 -21.31 30.22
N LEU A 365 -14.43 -21.30 30.09
CA LEU A 365 -13.62 -22.45 29.73
C LEU A 365 -12.76 -22.85 30.94
N VAL A 366 -12.72 -24.14 31.23
CA VAL A 366 -11.87 -24.71 32.30
C VAL A 366 -11.05 -25.86 31.77
N ASP A 367 -10.02 -26.25 32.48
CA ASP A 367 -9.25 -27.45 32.17
C ASP A 367 -10.18 -28.67 32.14
N ALA A 368 -9.94 -29.60 31.23
CA ALA A 368 -10.82 -30.74 31.04
C ALA A 368 -10.99 -31.61 32.31
N ASN A 369 -9.95 -31.70 33.15
CA ASN A 369 -9.98 -32.40 34.43
C ASN A 369 -10.76 -31.65 35.53
N ALA A 370 -11.00 -30.36 35.36
CA ALA A 370 -11.78 -29.54 36.28
C ALA A 370 -13.24 -29.31 35.82
N TRP A 371 -13.58 -29.77 34.62
CA TRP A 371 -14.89 -29.58 34.05
C TRP A 371 -15.98 -30.43 34.71
N ASN A 372 -17.05 -29.73 35.12
CA ASN A 372 -18.27 -30.40 35.62
C ASN A 372 -19.39 -30.18 34.57
N PRO A 373 -19.94 -31.27 33.95
CA PRO A 373 -20.99 -31.15 32.94
C PRO A 373 -22.33 -30.58 33.47
N GLU A 374 -22.56 -30.58 34.79
CA GLU A 374 -23.75 -30.03 35.42
C GLU A 374 -23.71 -28.47 35.49
N GLU A 375 -22.52 -27.87 35.32
CA GLU A 375 -22.37 -26.43 35.35
C GLU A 375 -22.76 -25.76 34.03
N LYS A 376 -23.75 -24.87 34.12
CA LYS A 376 -24.20 -24.12 32.95
C LYS A 376 -23.16 -23.12 32.47
N ASN A 377 -23.04 -22.98 31.15
CA ASN A 377 -22.09 -22.06 30.49
C ASN A 377 -20.62 -22.29 30.83
N VAL A 378 -20.28 -23.49 31.31
CA VAL A 378 -18.89 -23.93 31.57
C VAL A 378 -18.54 -25.10 30.64
N TYR A 379 -17.42 -25.02 29.95
CA TYR A 379 -17.00 -25.99 28.94
C TYR A 379 -15.52 -26.35 29.13
N PRO A 380 -15.11 -27.55 28.74
CA PRO A 380 -13.71 -27.93 28.77
C PRO A 380 -12.96 -27.18 27.68
N ALA A 381 -11.77 -26.64 28.01
CA ALA A 381 -10.91 -25.93 27.07
C ALA A 381 -10.09 -26.90 26.21
N PHE A 382 -9.52 -27.93 26.85
CA PHE A 382 -8.63 -28.93 26.25
C PHE A 382 -8.79 -30.31 26.93
#